data_baf40c61c48d0a465fcb2c0f7e9c99b1
#
_entry.id   baf40c61c48d0a465fcb2c0f7e9c99b1
#
_cell.length_a   1.000
_cell.length_b   1.000
_cell.length_c   1.000
_cell.angle_alpha   90.00
_cell.angle_beta   90.00
_cell.angle_gamma   90.00
#
_symmetry.space_group_name_H-M   'P 1'
#
loop_
_entity.id
_entity.type
_entity.pdbx_description
1 polymer ?
#
loop_
_entity_poly.entity_id
_entity_poly.type
_entity_poly.pdbx_seq_one_letter_code
_entity_poly.pdbx_strand_id
1 'polypeptide(L)'
;MKLKSIVIFFIFLGFISCKKEVLATEKQEIDTSRVPVKVYNYKELKPLLEQKGDKIYVVNFWATWCAPCVKELPAFEKLKSVYAAKGVEVLLVSLDFPKQINKRVIPFIAKKKLQSKVVLLDNGKDDSWFKSIDSSWSGAIPATLIYNKNKRNFYEQSFDFESLEAELQIFLRD
;
A
#
# COMPACT_ATOMS: atom_id res chain seq x y z
N MET A 1 -82.89 39.02 -16.12
CA MET A 1 -82.21 37.89 -16.74
C MET A 1 -80.88 37.70 -15.97
N LYS A 2 -80.81 36.62 -15.18
CA LYS A 2 -79.66 36.34 -14.28
C LYS A 2 -78.86 35.20 -14.88
N LEU A 3 -77.65 35.50 -15.32
CA LEU A 3 -76.70 34.54 -15.86
C LEU A 3 -75.95 33.85 -14.71
N LYS A 4 -76.19 32.55 -14.56
CA LYS A 4 -75.51 31.75 -13.52
C LYS A 4 -74.14 31.29 -14.06
N SER A 5 -73.07 31.79 -13.39
CA SER A 5 -71.70 31.37 -13.64
C SER A 5 -71.46 30.00 -12.98
N ILE A 6 -71.14 28.99 -13.80
CA ILE A 6 -70.74 27.66 -13.33
C ILE A 6 -69.25 27.68 -13.19
N VAL A 7 -68.79 27.61 -11.92
CA VAL A 7 -67.34 27.42 -11.61
C VAL A 7 -67.04 25.94 -11.62
N ILE A 8 -66.30 25.48 -12.60
CA ILE A 8 -65.82 24.12 -12.70
C ILE A 8 -64.51 24.02 -11.89
N PHE A 9 -64.58 23.32 -10.78
CA PHE A 9 -63.42 23.07 -9.91
C PHE A 9 -62.68 21.84 -10.43
N PHE A 10 -61.56 22.07 -11.13
CA PHE A 10 -60.68 21.00 -11.55
C PHE A 10 -59.82 20.55 -10.34
N ILE A 11 -60.15 19.40 -9.79
CA ILE A 11 -59.34 18.74 -8.79
C ILE A 11 -58.17 18.07 -9.51
N PHE A 12 -56.98 18.67 -9.40
CA PHE A 12 -55.74 18.08 -9.88
C PHE A 12 -55.28 17.05 -8.83
N LEU A 13 -55.57 15.76 -9.06
CA LEU A 13 -54.93 14.69 -8.30
C LEU A 13 -53.47 14.59 -8.72
N GLY A 14 -52.60 15.18 -7.94
CA GLY A 14 -51.15 15.00 -8.06
C GLY A 14 -50.76 13.59 -7.66
N PHE A 15 -50.43 12.75 -8.62
CA PHE A 15 -49.75 11.47 -8.37
C PHE A 15 -48.33 11.77 -7.87
N ILE A 16 -48.10 11.72 -6.55
CA ILE A 16 -46.77 11.69 -5.96
C ILE A 16 -46.22 10.28 -6.27
N SER A 17 -45.53 10.17 -7.40
CA SER A 17 -44.72 9.00 -7.72
C SER A 17 -43.50 9.03 -6.84
N CYS A 18 -43.52 8.28 -5.73
CA CYS A 18 -42.37 8.01 -4.91
C CYS A 18 -41.35 7.15 -5.71
N LYS A 19 -40.47 7.80 -6.46
CA LYS A 19 -39.28 7.14 -7.02
C LYS A 19 -38.43 6.69 -5.85
N LYS A 20 -38.49 5.39 -5.53
CA LYS A 20 -37.45 4.72 -4.74
C LYS A 20 -36.13 4.86 -5.50
N GLU A 21 -35.30 5.81 -5.12
CA GLU A 21 -33.89 5.79 -5.49
C GLU A 21 -33.27 4.55 -4.82
N VAL A 22 -33.13 3.50 -5.61
CA VAL A 22 -32.25 2.40 -5.29
C VAL A 22 -30.84 3.00 -5.38
N LEU A 23 -30.25 3.32 -4.22
CA LEU A 23 -28.82 3.54 -4.10
C LEU A 23 -28.13 2.25 -4.60
N ALA A 24 -27.88 2.20 -5.88
CA ALA A 24 -26.94 1.26 -6.46
C ALA A 24 -25.59 1.60 -5.83
N THR A 25 -25.18 0.83 -4.83
CA THR A 25 -23.81 0.83 -4.35
C THR A 25 -22.96 0.42 -5.54
N GLU A 26 -22.44 1.43 -6.23
CA GLU A 26 -21.50 1.27 -7.32
C GLU A 26 -20.29 0.53 -6.75
N LYS A 27 -20.25 -0.77 -6.98
CA LYS A 27 -19.09 -1.61 -6.68
C LYS A 27 -17.99 -1.11 -7.60
N GLN A 28 -17.21 -0.12 -7.12
CA GLN A 28 -16.03 0.35 -7.82
C GLN A 28 -15.17 -0.88 -8.13
N GLU A 29 -15.22 -1.34 -9.36
CA GLU A 29 -14.25 -2.30 -9.86
C GLU A 29 -12.89 -1.61 -9.82
N ILE A 30 -12.07 -2.06 -8.87
CA ILE A 30 -10.71 -1.59 -8.72
C ILE A 30 -9.97 -2.07 -9.96
N ASP A 31 -9.58 -1.14 -10.83
CA ASP A 31 -8.74 -1.44 -12.00
C ASP A 31 -7.37 -1.94 -11.52
N THR A 32 -7.25 -3.26 -11.40
CA THR A 32 -6.04 -3.94 -10.96
C THR A 32 -4.98 -4.04 -12.06
N SER A 33 -5.31 -3.65 -13.31
CA SER A 33 -4.40 -3.74 -14.46
C SER A 33 -3.24 -2.74 -14.39
N ARG A 34 -3.34 -1.71 -13.52
CA ARG A 34 -2.40 -0.60 -13.42
C ARG A 34 -1.30 -0.76 -12.37
N VAL A 35 -1.27 -1.87 -11.63
CA VAL A 35 -0.27 -2.10 -10.58
C VAL A 35 0.64 -3.26 -10.98
N PRO A 36 1.73 -3.00 -11.72
CA PRO A 36 2.68 -4.04 -12.06
C PRO A 36 3.50 -4.44 -10.83
N VAL A 37 3.18 -5.58 -10.21
CA VAL A 37 4.02 -6.17 -9.17
C VAL A 37 5.04 -7.08 -9.86
N LYS A 38 6.29 -6.63 -9.91
CA LYS A 38 7.37 -7.44 -10.46
C LYS A 38 7.83 -8.47 -9.44
N VAL A 39 8.01 -9.71 -9.91
CA VAL A 39 8.57 -10.81 -9.10
C VAL A 39 10.08 -10.83 -9.31
N TYR A 40 10.80 -10.97 -8.21
CA TYR A 40 12.25 -11.09 -8.17
C TYR A 40 12.64 -12.33 -7.37
N ASN A 41 13.68 -13.04 -7.79
CA ASN A 41 14.46 -13.86 -6.88
C ASN A 41 15.44 -12.97 -6.08
N TYR A 42 16.12 -13.53 -5.10
CA TYR A 42 17.04 -12.73 -4.26
C TYR A 42 18.19 -12.11 -5.08
N LYS A 43 18.77 -12.85 -6.03
CA LYS A 43 19.86 -12.36 -6.88
C LYS A 43 19.43 -11.13 -7.70
N GLU A 44 18.19 -11.14 -8.17
CA GLU A 44 17.62 -10.03 -8.94
C GLU A 44 17.18 -8.87 -8.04
N LEU A 45 16.73 -9.15 -6.79
CA LEU A 45 16.34 -8.14 -5.82
C LEU A 45 17.55 -7.41 -5.23
N LYS A 46 18.67 -8.12 -5.03
CA LYS A 46 19.86 -7.60 -4.37
C LYS A 46 20.32 -6.21 -4.86
N PRO A 47 20.36 -5.91 -6.17
CA PRO A 47 20.71 -4.57 -6.66
C PRO A 47 19.77 -3.45 -6.16
N LEU A 48 18.51 -3.77 -5.82
CA LEU A 48 17.57 -2.81 -5.23
C LEU A 48 17.80 -2.60 -3.74
N LEU A 49 18.57 -3.48 -3.09
CA LEU A 49 18.91 -3.43 -1.67
C LEU A 49 20.33 -2.87 -1.42
N GLU A 50 21.06 -2.54 -2.49
CA GLU A 50 22.47 -2.11 -2.43
C GLU A 50 22.74 -0.91 -3.35
N GLN A 51 21.75 -0.03 -3.52
CA GLN A 51 21.90 1.17 -4.35
C GLN A 51 22.89 2.15 -3.71
N LYS A 52 23.76 2.76 -4.52
CA LYS A 52 24.85 3.64 -4.08
C LYS A 52 24.59 5.13 -4.38
N GLY A 53 23.34 5.50 -4.64
CA GLY A 53 22.96 6.90 -4.87
C GLY A 53 22.95 7.74 -3.58
N ASP A 54 22.71 9.05 -3.74
CA ASP A 54 22.60 10.00 -2.61
C ASP A 54 21.22 9.96 -1.93
N LYS A 55 20.47 8.86 -2.11
CA LYS A 55 19.16 8.66 -1.51
C LYS A 55 19.25 7.81 -0.26
N ILE A 56 18.20 7.91 0.55
CA ILE A 56 17.94 7.00 1.66
C ILE A 56 16.87 6.03 1.21
N TYR A 57 17.14 4.75 1.36
CA TYR A 57 16.22 3.68 0.99
C TYR A 57 15.65 3.03 2.24
N VAL A 58 14.33 2.95 2.30
CA VAL A 58 13.58 2.28 3.36
C VAL A 58 12.86 1.09 2.73
N VAL A 59 13.35 -0.10 3.02
CA VAL A 59 12.84 -1.36 2.47
C VAL A 59 12.11 -2.12 3.56
N ASN A 60 10.82 -2.37 3.36
CA ASN A 60 10.02 -3.15 4.31
C ASN A 60 9.66 -4.50 3.72
N PHE A 61 9.92 -5.57 4.48
CA PHE A 61 9.55 -6.95 4.15
C PHE A 61 8.25 -7.30 4.86
N TRP A 62 7.24 -7.63 4.08
CA TRP A 62 5.86 -7.79 4.55
C TRP A 62 5.09 -8.85 3.76
N ALA A 63 3.87 -9.19 4.21
CA ALA A 63 2.96 -10.00 3.43
C ALA A 63 1.50 -9.65 3.73
N THR A 64 0.59 -9.95 2.81
CA THR A 64 -0.85 -9.69 2.99
C THR A 64 -1.49 -10.51 4.13
N TRP A 65 -0.90 -11.63 4.47
CA TRP A 65 -1.33 -12.52 5.56
C TRP A 65 -0.69 -12.18 6.92
N CYS A 66 0.29 -11.27 6.96
CA CYS A 66 0.98 -10.83 8.17
C CYS A 66 0.24 -9.65 8.79
N ALA A 67 -0.55 -9.89 9.83
CA ALA A 67 -1.37 -8.85 10.46
C ALA A 67 -0.55 -7.65 11.01
N PRO A 68 0.56 -7.83 11.75
CA PRO A 68 1.39 -6.70 12.19
C PRO A 68 2.00 -5.93 11.01
N CYS A 69 2.43 -6.62 9.93
CA CYS A 69 2.94 -5.97 8.73
C CYS A 69 1.88 -5.05 8.11
N VAL A 70 0.65 -5.55 7.94
CA VAL A 70 -0.46 -4.78 7.37
C VAL A 70 -0.80 -3.54 8.22
N LYS A 71 -0.64 -3.65 9.54
CA LYS A 71 -0.91 -2.54 10.48
C LYS A 71 0.10 -1.41 10.33
N GLU A 72 1.35 -1.70 10.01
CA GLU A 72 2.43 -0.70 9.90
C GLU A 72 2.51 -0.01 8.53
N LEU A 73 1.97 -0.60 7.44
CA LEU A 73 2.08 -0.03 6.09
C LEU A 73 1.69 1.46 5.99
N PRO A 74 0.66 1.97 6.69
CA PRO A 74 0.36 3.41 6.69
C PRO A 74 1.51 4.29 7.17
N ALA A 75 2.38 3.81 8.07
CA ALA A 75 3.56 4.55 8.52
C ALA A 75 4.57 4.72 7.39
N PHE A 76 4.80 3.69 6.59
CA PHE A 76 5.70 3.74 5.43
C PHE A 76 5.16 4.64 4.32
N GLU A 77 3.85 4.60 4.04
CA GLU A 77 3.21 5.49 3.06
C GLU A 77 3.30 6.96 3.52
N LYS A 78 3.09 7.23 4.81
CA LYS A 78 3.25 8.56 5.39
C LYS A 78 4.71 9.01 5.29
N LEU A 79 5.67 8.13 5.62
CA LEU A 79 7.11 8.43 5.51
C LEU A 79 7.48 8.81 4.08
N LYS A 80 7.06 8.03 3.08
CA LYS A 80 7.25 8.36 1.67
C LYS A 80 6.67 9.73 1.33
N SER A 81 5.44 10.00 1.73
CA SER A 81 4.76 11.27 1.44
C SER A 81 5.52 12.48 2.00
N VAL A 82 6.02 12.37 3.23
CA VAL A 82 6.71 13.47 3.94
C VAL A 82 8.14 13.68 3.44
N TYR A 83 8.84 12.57 3.10
CA TYR A 83 10.30 12.61 2.87
C TYR A 83 10.74 12.35 1.43
N ALA A 84 9.83 12.11 0.48
CA ALA A 84 10.20 11.90 -0.94
C ALA A 84 11.02 13.07 -1.50
N ALA A 85 10.63 14.31 -1.21
CA ALA A 85 11.36 15.52 -1.65
C ALA A 85 12.75 15.64 -1.01
N LYS A 86 13.03 14.91 0.06
CA LYS A 86 14.35 14.83 0.73
C LYS A 86 15.16 13.62 0.27
N GLY A 87 14.77 12.97 -0.83
CA GLY A 87 15.51 11.84 -1.38
C GLY A 87 15.26 10.49 -0.67
N VAL A 88 14.16 10.36 0.08
CA VAL A 88 13.80 9.08 0.70
C VAL A 88 12.94 8.27 -0.27
N GLU A 89 13.35 7.03 -0.53
CA GLU A 89 12.60 6.06 -1.31
C GLU A 89 12.11 4.90 -0.44
N VAL A 90 10.83 4.57 -0.57
CA VAL A 90 10.21 3.43 0.11
C VAL A 90 9.97 2.30 -0.89
N LEU A 91 10.46 1.11 -0.57
CA LEU A 91 10.26 -0.13 -1.29
C LEU A 91 9.56 -1.15 -0.38
N LEU A 92 8.42 -1.64 -0.80
CA LEU A 92 7.67 -2.68 -0.11
C LEU A 92 7.92 -4.02 -0.80
N VAL A 93 8.62 -4.94 -0.13
CA VAL A 93 8.94 -6.27 -0.63
C VAL A 93 7.95 -7.27 -0.04
N SER A 94 7.01 -7.73 -0.87
CA SER A 94 6.03 -8.73 -0.47
C SER A 94 6.68 -10.12 -0.44
N LEU A 95 6.42 -10.87 0.61
CA LEU A 95 6.76 -12.29 0.77
C LEU A 95 5.53 -13.20 0.58
N ASP A 96 4.51 -12.70 -0.12
CA ASP A 96 3.37 -13.51 -0.54
C ASP A 96 3.80 -14.52 -1.62
N PHE A 97 3.05 -15.60 -1.74
CA PHE A 97 3.31 -16.60 -2.77
C PHE A 97 3.00 -16.04 -4.17
N PRO A 98 3.86 -16.27 -5.20
CA PRO A 98 3.67 -15.74 -6.56
C PRO A 98 2.31 -16.08 -7.16
N LYS A 99 1.80 -17.29 -6.88
CA LYS A 99 0.46 -17.74 -7.33
C LYS A 99 -0.70 -16.89 -6.77
N GLN A 100 -0.44 -16.09 -5.74
CA GLN A 100 -1.45 -15.24 -5.09
C GLN A 100 -1.38 -13.77 -5.50
N ILE A 101 -0.44 -13.37 -6.35
CA ILE A 101 -0.28 -11.97 -6.78
C ILE A 101 -1.60 -11.38 -7.24
N ASN A 102 -2.22 -11.98 -8.26
CA ASN A 102 -3.45 -11.46 -8.86
C ASN A 102 -4.67 -11.56 -7.92
N LYS A 103 -4.69 -12.56 -7.03
CA LYS A 103 -5.84 -12.81 -6.15
C LYS A 103 -5.75 -12.08 -4.81
N ARG A 104 -4.56 -11.72 -4.35
CA ARG A 104 -4.34 -11.10 -3.04
C ARG A 104 -3.53 -9.83 -3.10
N VAL A 105 -2.30 -9.85 -3.64
CA VAL A 105 -1.37 -8.72 -3.53
C VAL A 105 -1.88 -7.51 -4.30
N ILE A 106 -2.23 -7.66 -5.58
CA ILE A 106 -2.72 -6.56 -6.41
C ILE A 106 -4.03 -5.96 -5.87
N PRO A 107 -5.07 -6.77 -5.53
CA PRO A 107 -6.28 -6.22 -4.91
C PRO A 107 -6.03 -5.54 -3.56
N PHE A 108 -5.07 -6.06 -2.77
CA PHE A 108 -4.67 -5.45 -1.51
C PHE A 108 -4.05 -4.07 -1.71
N ILE A 109 -3.06 -3.96 -2.63
CA ILE A 109 -2.42 -2.68 -2.98
C ILE A 109 -3.46 -1.64 -3.39
N ALA A 110 -4.38 -2.02 -4.28
CA ALA A 110 -5.44 -1.15 -4.75
C ALA A 110 -6.40 -0.75 -3.62
N LYS A 111 -6.87 -1.72 -2.80
CA LYS A 111 -7.76 -1.46 -1.66
C LYS A 111 -7.13 -0.54 -0.62
N LYS A 112 -5.84 -0.74 -0.33
CA LYS A 112 -5.09 0.08 0.64
C LYS A 112 -4.54 1.36 0.04
N LYS A 113 -4.68 1.56 -1.28
CA LYS A 113 -4.18 2.72 -2.03
C LYS A 113 -2.69 2.95 -1.81
N LEU A 114 -1.90 1.86 -1.77
CA LEU A 114 -0.46 1.96 -1.57
C LEU A 114 0.17 2.71 -2.74
N GLN A 115 0.98 3.71 -2.45
CA GLN A 115 1.68 4.55 -3.43
C GLN A 115 3.16 4.18 -3.54
N SER A 116 3.68 3.45 -2.58
CA SER A 116 5.05 2.96 -2.59
C SER A 116 5.23 1.88 -3.65
N LYS A 117 6.45 1.77 -4.17
CA LYS A 117 6.78 0.68 -5.09
C LYS A 117 6.66 -0.66 -4.35
N VAL A 118 5.84 -1.56 -4.89
CA VAL A 118 5.69 -2.92 -4.37
C VAL A 118 6.34 -3.89 -5.35
N VAL A 119 7.14 -4.79 -4.81
CA VAL A 119 7.70 -5.94 -5.53
C VAL A 119 7.43 -7.20 -4.72
N LEU A 120 7.53 -8.37 -5.36
CA LEU A 120 7.42 -9.65 -4.69
C LEU A 120 8.75 -10.39 -4.75
N LEU A 121 9.19 -10.95 -3.63
CA LEU A 121 10.33 -11.84 -3.58
C LEU A 121 9.85 -13.30 -3.60
N ASP A 122 10.28 -14.04 -4.62
CA ASP A 122 10.13 -15.48 -4.74
C ASP A 122 11.49 -16.14 -4.87
N ASN A 123 11.95 -16.76 -3.81
CA ASN A 123 13.22 -17.50 -3.82
C ASN A 123 13.01 -19.01 -3.76
N GLY A 124 11.80 -19.48 -4.08
CA GLY A 124 11.44 -20.90 -4.10
C GLY A 124 11.57 -21.54 -2.72
N LYS A 125 12.41 -22.58 -2.62
CA LYS A 125 12.67 -23.31 -1.37
C LYS A 125 13.95 -22.87 -0.66
N ASP A 126 14.67 -21.90 -1.22
CA ASP A 126 15.91 -21.40 -0.62
C ASP A 126 15.55 -20.34 0.44
N ASP A 127 15.69 -20.71 1.70
CA ASP A 127 15.43 -19.85 2.85
C ASP A 127 16.70 -19.13 3.37
N SER A 128 17.84 -19.29 2.68
CA SER A 128 19.11 -18.66 3.11
C SER A 128 19.21 -17.19 2.76
N TRP A 129 18.38 -16.69 1.84
CA TRP A 129 18.45 -15.34 1.31
C TRP A 129 18.30 -14.25 2.40
N PHE A 130 17.46 -14.48 3.43
CA PHE A 130 17.26 -13.47 4.47
C PHE A 130 18.52 -13.20 5.28
N LYS A 131 19.32 -14.24 5.57
CA LYS A 131 20.64 -14.09 6.21
C LYS A 131 21.64 -13.31 5.34
N SER A 132 21.45 -13.34 4.03
CA SER A 132 22.28 -12.57 3.09
C SER A 132 21.86 -11.10 3.03
N ILE A 133 20.66 -10.74 3.48
CA ILE A 133 20.23 -9.35 3.66
C ILE A 133 20.80 -8.81 4.96
N ASP A 134 20.59 -9.56 6.06
CA ASP A 134 21.20 -9.24 7.36
C ASP A 134 21.42 -10.52 8.18
N SER A 135 22.63 -10.70 8.71
CA SER A 135 22.99 -11.90 9.45
C SER A 135 22.20 -12.08 10.75
N SER A 136 21.68 -10.99 11.32
CA SER A 136 20.84 -11.01 12.52
C SER A 136 19.39 -11.43 12.24
N TRP A 137 18.92 -11.30 10.98
CA TRP A 137 17.51 -11.59 10.66
C TRP A 137 17.16 -13.06 10.93
N SER A 138 16.11 -13.30 11.73
CA SER A 138 15.61 -14.65 11.99
C SER A 138 14.75 -15.20 10.85
N GLY A 139 14.33 -14.35 9.91
CA GLY A 139 13.35 -14.65 8.86
C GLY A 139 11.93 -14.22 9.22
N ALA A 140 11.69 -13.69 10.42
CA ALA A 140 10.38 -13.20 10.80
C ALA A 140 10.06 -11.86 10.14
N ILE A 141 8.77 -11.60 9.95
CA ILE A 141 8.23 -10.33 9.45
C ILE A 141 7.18 -9.75 10.43
N PRO A 142 7.06 -8.42 10.48
CA PRO A 142 7.71 -7.43 9.62
C PRO A 142 9.19 -7.24 9.91
N ALA A 143 9.94 -6.90 8.85
CA ALA A 143 11.33 -6.52 8.95
C ALA A 143 11.62 -5.32 8.06
N THR A 144 12.52 -4.44 8.49
CA THR A 144 12.83 -3.20 7.78
C THR A 144 14.33 -3.02 7.66
N LEU A 145 14.77 -2.66 6.46
CA LEU A 145 16.10 -2.26 6.15
C LEU A 145 16.10 -0.77 5.79
N ILE A 146 16.88 0.05 6.52
CA ILE A 146 17.12 1.45 6.15
C ILE A 146 18.60 1.58 5.79
N TYR A 147 18.87 2.15 4.61
CA TYR A 147 20.25 2.32 4.18
C TYR A 147 20.46 3.52 3.26
N ASN A 148 21.68 4.00 3.21
CA ASN A 148 22.21 4.91 2.20
C ASN A 148 23.60 4.41 1.76
N LYS A 149 24.37 5.22 1.07
CA LYS A 149 25.73 4.87 0.63
C LYS A 149 26.72 4.63 1.80
N ASN A 150 26.44 5.17 3.00
CA ASN A 150 27.36 5.19 4.14
C ASN A 150 26.92 4.28 5.29
N LYS A 151 25.61 4.12 5.48
CA LYS A 151 24.99 3.42 6.61
C LYS A 151 24.00 2.38 6.17
N ARG A 152 23.84 1.35 7.00
CA ARG A 152 22.85 0.28 6.81
C ARG A 152 22.41 -0.23 8.18
N ASN A 153 21.12 -0.07 8.49
CA ASN A 153 20.52 -0.56 9.72
C ASN A 153 19.39 -1.52 9.39
N PHE A 154 19.30 -2.61 10.14
CA PHE A 154 18.27 -3.61 9.99
C PHE A 154 17.46 -3.76 11.27
N TYR A 155 16.13 -3.95 11.13
CA TYR A 155 15.18 -4.02 12.23
C TYR A 155 14.20 -5.17 11.99
N GLU A 156 14.12 -6.10 12.92
CA GLU A 156 13.13 -7.18 12.93
C GLU A 156 12.04 -6.85 13.95
N GLN A 157 11.26 -5.83 13.65
CA GLN A 157 10.18 -5.31 14.50
C GLN A 157 9.14 -4.56 13.69
N SER A 158 7.96 -4.33 14.30
CA SER A 158 6.97 -3.41 13.74
C SER A 158 7.28 -1.96 14.09
N PHE A 159 6.90 -1.05 13.18
CA PHE A 159 7.01 0.38 13.35
C PHE A 159 5.65 1.08 13.34
N ASP A 160 5.48 2.08 14.19
CA ASP A 160 4.58 3.21 13.94
C ASP A 160 5.33 4.32 13.20
N PHE A 161 4.64 5.41 12.87
CA PHE A 161 5.28 6.49 12.11
C PHE A 161 6.37 7.18 12.91
N GLU A 162 6.14 7.45 14.19
CA GLU A 162 7.05 8.18 15.07
C GLU A 162 8.37 7.43 15.27
N SER A 163 8.30 6.13 15.52
CA SER A 163 9.48 5.27 15.67
C SER A 163 10.22 5.07 14.35
N LEU A 164 9.51 4.89 13.22
CA LEU A 164 10.12 4.78 11.91
C LEU A 164 10.81 6.08 11.49
N GLU A 165 10.18 7.22 11.76
CA GLU A 165 10.76 8.54 11.50
C GLU A 165 12.01 8.79 12.33
N ALA A 166 12.01 8.40 13.62
CA ALA A 166 13.19 8.53 14.50
C ALA A 166 14.39 7.78 13.91
N GLU A 167 14.21 6.56 13.42
CA GLU A 167 15.27 5.78 12.77
C GLU A 167 15.72 6.43 11.44
N LEU A 168 14.80 6.97 10.65
CA LEU A 168 15.14 7.70 9.42
C LEU A 168 15.99 8.93 9.71
N GLN A 169 15.75 9.66 10.82
CA GLN A 169 16.51 10.86 11.18
C GLN A 169 18.01 10.59 11.37
N ILE A 170 18.41 9.34 11.70
CA ILE A 170 19.81 8.94 11.81
C ILE A 170 20.52 9.06 10.46
N PHE A 171 19.80 8.88 9.36
CA PHE A 171 20.31 8.92 7.98
C PHE A 171 20.22 10.31 7.34
N LEU A 172 19.33 11.16 7.83
CA LEU A 172 19.13 12.51 7.31
C LEU A 172 20.13 13.53 7.85
N ARG A 173 20.84 13.19 8.93
CA ARG A 173 21.83 14.06 9.60
C ARG A 173 23.24 13.92 9.04
N ASP A 174 23.46 12.96 8.16
CA ASP A 174 24.73 12.72 7.46
C ASP A 174 24.73 13.43 6.10
#